data_4ee84cc1828a8c7ab2be3f5762ad8792
#
_entry.id   4ee84cc1828a8c7ab2be3f5762ad8792
#
_cell.length_a   1.000
_cell.length_b   1.000
_cell.length_c   1.000
_cell.angle_alpha   90.00
_cell.angle_beta   90.00
_cell.angle_gamma   90.00
#
_symmetry.space_group_name_H-M   'P 1'
#
loop_
_entity.id
_entity.type
_entity.pdbx_description
1 polymer ?
#
loop_
_entity_poly.entity_id
_entity_poly.type
_entity_poly.pdbx_seq_one_letter_code
_entity_poly.pdbx_strand_id
1 'polypeptide(L)'
;MKIAIGCDHGALDLKNALVSRLEAQGHQVQDFGTYTKDSCDYPDYAAAAAKAVAAGECDRGIVLCTTGIGVSIAANKIRGIRCALLSDVLSARMTREHNDTNMMALGAGIIGEKLAFEIVDTWLSTAFSQVPRHQNRIDKVMALEK
;
A
#
# COMPACT_ATOMS: atom_id res chain seq x y z
N MET A 1 -5.95 -12.65 4.02
CA MET A 1 -5.15 -11.64 4.76
C MET A 1 -6.05 -10.54 5.28
N LYS A 2 -5.63 -9.85 6.32
CA LYS A 2 -6.23 -8.61 6.76
C LYS A 2 -5.47 -7.43 6.17
N ILE A 3 -6.15 -6.58 5.41
CA ILE A 3 -5.54 -5.50 4.62
C ILE A 3 -6.06 -4.15 5.13
N ALA A 4 -5.12 -3.26 5.49
CA ALA A 4 -5.43 -1.86 5.78
C ALA A 4 -5.53 -1.10 4.46
N ILE A 5 -6.53 -0.25 4.31
CA ILE A 5 -6.65 0.63 3.14
C ILE A 5 -7.01 2.03 3.57
N GLY A 6 -6.39 3.03 2.96
CA GLY A 6 -6.69 4.44 3.21
C GLY A 6 -6.46 5.28 1.97
N CYS A 7 -7.23 6.36 1.84
CA CYS A 7 -7.08 7.30 0.73
C CYS A 7 -7.47 8.71 1.15
N ASP A 8 -7.12 9.70 0.31
CA ASP A 8 -7.71 11.02 0.37
C ASP A 8 -8.93 11.14 -0.56
N HIS A 9 -9.50 12.34 -0.63
CA HIS A 9 -10.67 12.63 -1.44
C HIS A 9 -10.45 12.38 -2.95
N GLY A 10 -9.22 12.50 -3.44
CA GLY A 10 -8.89 12.31 -4.86
C GLY A 10 -8.88 10.86 -5.33
N ALA A 11 -8.93 9.90 -4.41
CA ALA A 11 -8.86 8.47 -4.73
C ALA A 11 -10.02 7.64 -4.14
N LEU A 12 -11.09 8.29 -3.70
CA LEU A 12 -12.20 7.62 -3.03
C LEU A 12 -12.84 6.51 -3.89
N ASP A 13 -13.11 6.80 -5.16
CA ASP A 13 -13.79 5.83 -6.04
C ASP A 13 -12.91 4.60 -6.27
N LEU A 14 -11.62 4.78 -6.51
CA LEU A 14 -10.69 3.66 -6.67
C LEU A 14 -10.52 2.86 -5.38
N LYS A 15 -10.44 3.53 -4.23
CA LYS A 15 -10.40 2.84 -2.94
C LYS A 15 -11.64 1.96 -2.75
N ASN A 16 -12.83 2.49 -3.00
CA ASN A 16 -14.07 1.74 -2.82
C ASN A 16 -14.14 0.54 -3.78
N ALA A 17 -13.69 0.68 -5.02
CA ALA A 17 -13.60 -0.43 -5.97
C ALA A 17 -12.64 -1.51 -5.49
N LEU A 18 -11.48 -1.13 -4.93
CA LEU A 18 -10.51 -2.06 -4.37
C LEU A 18 -11.05 -2.76 -3.12
N VAL A 19 -11.74 -2.06 -2.22
CA VAL A 19 -12.37 -2.66 -1.05
C VAL A 19 -13.32 -3.77 -1.48
N SER A 20 -14.24 -3.48 -2.41
CA SER A 20 -15.20 -4.47 -2.92
C SER A 20 -14.50 -5.68 -3.54
N ARG A 21 -13.46 -5.45 -4.33
CA ARG A 21 -12.68 -6.53 -4.97
C ARG A 21 -11.96 -7.41 -3.94
N LEU A 22 -11.30 -6.80 -2.98
CA LEU A 22 -10.55 -7.52 -1.95
C LEU A 22 -11.45 -8.36 -1.07
N GLU A 23 -12.60 -7.83 -0.68
CA GLU A 23 -13.61 -8.58 0.09
C GLU A 23 -14.18 -9.75 -0.72
N ALA A 24 -14.46 -9.55 -2.01
CA ALA A 24 -14.92 -10.61 -2.91
C ALA A 24 -13.87 -11.72 -3.09
N GLN A 25 -12.60 -11.40 -2.93
CA GLN A 25 -11.48 -12.36 -2.96
C GLN A 25 -11.24 -13.07 -1.61
N GLY A 26 -12.04 -12.77 -0.60
CA GLY A 26 -11.95 -13.40 0.72
C GLY A 26 -11.01 -12.71 1.70
N HIS A 27 -10.50 -11.53 1.37
CA HIS A 27 -9.70 -10.74 2.31
C HIS A 27 -10.59 -9.99 3.31
N GLN A 28 -10.09 -9.80 4.52
CA GLN A 28 -10.68 -8.88 5.48
C GLN A 28 -10.07 -7.50 5.26
N VAL A 29 -10.90 -6.49 5.01
CA VAL A 29 -10.42 -5.12 4.75
C VAL A 29 -10.78 -4.22 5.92
N GLN A 30 -9.77 -3.52 6.45
CA GLN A 30 -9.98 -2.43 7.41
C GLN A 30 -9.78 -1.10 6.68
N ASP A 31 -10.88 -0.39 6.49
CA ASP A 31 -10.92 0.89 5.78
C ASP A 31 -10.73 2.05 6.77
N PHE A 32 -9.64 2.77 6.61
CA PHE A 32 -9.27 3.93 7.44
C PHE A 32 -9.76 5.26 6.85
N GLY A 33 -10.52 5.23 5.75
CA GLY A 33 -11.05 6.45 5.09
C GLY A 33 -10.05 7.02 4.07
N THR A 34 -10.40 8.18 3.46
CA THR A 34 -11.63 8.95 3.75
C THR A 34 -12.89 8.26 3.20
N TYR A 35 -14.04 8.81 3.54
CA TYR A 35 -15.34 8.23 3.14
C TYR A 35 -16.19 9.21 2.30
N THR A 36 -15.72 10.42 2.10
CA THR A 36 -16.37 11.47 1.31
C THR A 36 -15.40 12.10 0.32
N LYS A 37 -15.94 12.85 -0.64
CA LYS A 37 -15.15 13.63 -1.61
C LYS A 37 -14.78 15.03 -1.11
N ASP A 38 -15.09 15.36 0.13
CA ASP A 38 -14.67 16.61 0.75
C ASP A 38 -13.15 16.66 0.90
N SER A 39 -12.56 17.82 0.63
CA SER A 39 -11.13 18.01 0.73
C SER A 39 -10.61 17.60 2.11
N CYS A 40 -9.54 16.83 2.12
CA CYS A 40 -8.90 16.34 3.34
C CYS A 40 -7.40 16.17 3.13
N ASP A 41 -6.68 15.94 4.22
CA ASP A 41 -5.22 15.82 4.21
C ASP A 41 -4.80 14.36 4.14
N TYR A 42 -4.15 13.98 3.04
CA TYR A 42 -3.74 12.60 2.77
C TYR A 42 -2.86 11.97 3.87
N PRO A 43 -1.97 12.71 4.58
CA PRO A 43 -1.11 12.11 5.61
C PRO A 43 -1.88 11.47 6.75
N ASP A 44 -3.03 12.02 7.12
CA ASP A 44 -3.84 11.48 8.21
C ASP A 44 -4.29 10.05 7.93
N TYR A 45 -4.77 9.81 6.72
CA TYR A 45 -5.27 8.49 6.29
C TYR A 45 -4.14 7.50 6.00
N ALA A 46 -3.08 7.98 5.36
CA ALA A 46 -1.89 7.15 5.10
C ALA A 46 -1.22 6.71 6.40
N ALA A 47 -1.08 7.62 7.36
CA ALA A 47 -0.50 7.29 8.66
C ALA A 47 -1.37 6.33 9.47
N ALA A 48 -2.69 6.46 9.43
CA ALA A 48 -3.60 5.55 10.12
C ALA A 48 -3.46 4.11 9.61
N ALA A 49 -3.50 3.92 8.29
CA ALA A 49 -3.30 2.61 7.67
C ALA A 49 -1.90 2.04 7.96
N ALA A 50 -0.86 2.87 7.85
CA ALA A 50 0.52 2.46 8.09
C ALA A 50 0.76 2.02 9.54
N LYS A 51 0.20 2.74 10.51
CA LYS A 51 0.30 2.36 11.93
C LYS A 51 -0.35 1.01 12.22
N ALA A 52 -1.49 0.71 11.60
CA ALA A 52 -2.14 -0.59 11.76
C ALA A 52 -1.27 -1.73 11.22
N VAL A 53 -0.59 -1.52 10.09
CA VAL A 53 0.36 -2.51 9.54
C VAL A 53 1.60 -2.63 10.45
N ALA A 54 2.18 -1.52 10.87
CA ALA A 54 3.36 -1.51 11.73
C ALA A 54 3.11 -2.18 13.10
N ALA A 55 1.89 -2.05 13.63
CA ALA A 55 1.47 -2.69 14.88
C ALA A 55 1.11 -4.18 14.73
N GLY A 56 1.09 -4.71 13.51
CA GLY A 56 0.67 -6.09 13.26
C GLY A 56 -0.84 -6.33 13.32
N GLU A 57 -1.64 -5.27 13.39
CA GLU A 57 -3.11 -5.34 13.34
C GLU A 57 -3.63 -5.73 11.95
N CYS A 58 -2.89 -5.34 10.92
CA CYS A 58 -3.12 -5.74 9.54
C CYS A 58 -1.84 -6.34 8.95
N ASP A 59 -2.01 -7.29 8.04
CA ASP A 59 -0.89 -7.99 7.40
C ASP A 59 -0.17 -7.11 6.36
N ARG A 60 -0.94 -6.34 5.60
CA ARG A 60 -0.45 -5.42 4.55
C ARG A 60 -1.33 -4.19 4.45
N GLY A 61 -0.83 -3.16 3.77
CA GLY A 61 -1.56 -1.92 3.59
C GLY A 61 -1.50 -1.37 2.16
N ILE A 62 -2.57 -0.68 1.78
CA ILE A 62 -2.71 0.01 0.49
C ILE A 62 -3.13 1.44 0.77
N VAL A 63 -2.40 2.42 0.24
CA VAL A 63 -2.73 3.84 0.38
C VAL A 63 -2.83 4.50 -0.99
N LEU A 64 -3.80 5.40 -1.13
CA LEU A 64 -4.10 6.03 -2.41
C LEU A 64 -4.32 7.53 -2.26
N CYS A 65 -3.86 8.28 -3.26
CA CYS A 65 -4.25 9.66 -3.50
C CYS A 65 -4.26 9.90 -5.01
N THR A 66 -4.31 11.13 -5.47
CA THR A 66 -4.33 11.41 -6.92
C THR A 66 -3.08 10.90 -7.64
N THR A 67 -1.90 11.05 -7.04
CA THR A 67 -0.62 10.61 -7.64
C THR A 67 -0.01 9.39 -6.97
N GLY A 68 -0.44 9.06 -5.75
CA GLY A 68 0.20 8.04 -4.91
C GLY A 68 1.48 8.51 -4.23
N ILE A 69 2.02 9.66 -4.63
CA ILE A 69 3.32 10.15 -4.16
C ILE A 69 3.25 10.56 -2.69
N GLY A 70 2.33 11.47 -2.34
CA GLY A 70 2.22 12.00 -0.98
C GLY A 70 1.92 10.91 0.04
N VAL A 71 1.00 10.00 -0.25
CA VAL A 71 0.66 8.89 0.65
C VAL A 71 1.82 7.91 0.81
N SER A 72 2.64 7.69 -0.23
CA SER A 72 3.83 6.82 -0.12
C SER A 72 4.89 7.44 0.79
N ILE A 73 5.11 8.74 0.68
CA ILE A 73 6.04 9.48 1.54
C ILE A 73 5.55 9.41 2.99
N ALA A 74 4.27 9.69 3.25
CA ALA A 74 3.69 9.67 4.58
C ALA A 74 3.77 8.28 5.21
N ALA A 75 3.40 7.23 4.49
CA ALA A 75 3.47 5.86 4.97
C ALA A 75 4.90 5.46 5.36
N ASN A 76 5.89 5.82 4.55
CA ASN A 76 7.31 5.52 4.82
C ASN A 76 7.91 6.31 5.99
N LYS A 77 7.22 7.31 6.54
CA LYS A 77 7.61 7.96 7.80
C LYS A 77 7.26 7.14 9.04
N ILE A 78 6.42 6.14 8.90
CA ILE A 78 6.04 5.28 10.01
C ILE A 78 7.07 4.14 10.14
N ARG A 79 7.64 4.02 11.33
CA ARG A 79 8.65 2.99 11.62
C ARG A 79 8.12 1.59 11.31
N GLY A 80 8.93 0.78 10.64
CA GLY A 80 8.56 -0.58 10.24
C GLY A 80 7.87 -0.69 8.88
N ILE A 81 7.59 0.43 8.22
CA ILE A 81 6.91 0.44 6.92
C ILE A 81 7.91 0.54 5.76
N ARG A 82 7.70 -0.32 4.78
CA ARG A 82 8.29 -0.23 3.44
C ARG A 82 7.15 -0.15 2.45
N CYS A 83 6.86 1.08 1.99
CA CYS A 83 5.77 1.36 1.06
C CYS A 83 6.33 1.65 -0.34
N ALA A 84 5.89 0.90 -1.33
CA ALA A 84 6.26 1.11 -2.72
C ALA A 84 5.17 1.88 -3.47
N LEU A 85 5.56 2.98 -4.13
CA LEU A 85 4.69 3.65 -5.10
C LEU A 85 4.72 2.86 -6.40
N LEU A 86 3.57 2.35 -6.83
CA LEU A 86 3.45 1.43 -7.95
C LEU A 86 2.55 2.01 -9.06
N SER A 87 2.99 1.83 -10.31
CA SER A 87 2.22 2.18 -11.51
C SER A 87 2.30 1.11 -12.60
N ASP A 88 2.95 -0.02 -12.33
CA ASP A 88 3.08 -1.13 -13.26
C ASP A 88 3.15 -2.48 -12.53
N VAL A 89 2.84 -3.55 -13.25
CA VAL A 89 2.76 -4.90 -12.71
C VAL A 89 4.15 -5.49 -12.43
N LEU A 90 5.14 -5.16 -13.25
CA LEU A 90 6.52 -5.64 -13.03
C LEU A 90 7.09 -5.13 -11.70
N SER A 91 6.96 -3.84 -11.45
CA SER A 91 7.41 -3.24 -10.19
C SER A 91 6.65 -3.80 -8.98
N ALA A 92 5.36 -4.11 -9.12
CA ALA A 92 4.56 -4.74 -8.07
C ALA A 92 5.13 -6.11 -7.67
N ARG A 93 5.50 -6.93 -8.65
CA ARG A 93 6.14 -8.23 -8.41
C ARG A 93 7.53 -8.06 -7.80
N MET A 94 8.37 -7.24 -8.41
CA MET A 94 9.76 -7.10 -7.99
C MET A 94 9.91 -6.48 -6.61
N THR A 95 9.07 -5.53 -6.22
CA THR A 95 9.14 -4.95 -4.89
C THR A 95 8.78 -5.94 -3.79
N ARG A 96 7.91 -6.91 -4.09
CA ARG A 96 7.66 -8.02 -3.18
C ARG A 96 8.85 -8.96 -3.11
N GLU A 97 9.36 -9.39 -4.26
CA GLU A 97 10.48 -10.33 -4.32
C GLU A 97 11.77 -9.77 -3.72
N HIS A 98 12.05 -8.48 -3.89
CA HIS A 98 13.32 -7.84 -3.53
C HIS A 98 13.26 -7.04 -2.24
N ASN A 99 12.16 -6.33 -1.99
CA ASN A 99 12.04 -5.37 -0.89
C ASN A 99 11.11 -5.84 0.22
N ASP A 100 10.41 -6.94 0.00
CA ASP A 100 9.38 -7.45 0.93
C ASP A 100 8.48 -6.33 1.46
N THR A 101 7.99 -5.47 0.55
CA THR A 101 7.18 -4.31 0.94
C THR A 101 5.90 -4.76 1.63
N ASN A 102 5.61 -4.15 2.77
CA ASN A 102 4.39 -4.41 3.54
C ASN A 102 3.28 -3.41 3.22
N MET A 103 3.59 -2.35 2.50
CA MET A 103 2.62 -1.41 1.97
C MET A 103 2.90 -1.05 0.53
N MET A 104 1.86 -0.61 -0.16
CA MET A 104 1.94 -0.05 -1.50
C MET A 104 1.09 1.21 -1.62
N ALA A 105 1.45 2.07 -2.55
CA ALA A 105 0.72 3.28 -2.87
C ALA A 105 0.33 3.32 -4.34
N LEU A 106 -0.85 3.85 -4.63
CA LEU A 106 -1.39 4.01 -5.98
C LEU A 106 -1.88 5.44 -6.20
N GLY A 107 -1.75 5.90 -7.44
CA GLY A 107 -2.28 7.18 -7.90
C GLY A 107 -3.54 7.01 -8.74
N ALA A 108 -4.69 7.38 -8.20
CA ALA A 108 -5.98 7.27 -8.92
C ALA A 108 -6.06 8.15 -10.17
N GLY A 109 -5.27 9.21 -10.23
CA GLY A 109 -5.12 10.07 -11.41
C GLY A 109 -4.04 9.61 -12.38
N ILE A 110 -3.27 8.59 -12.04
CA ILE A 110 -2.15 8.08 -12.84
C ILE A 110 -2.51 6.80 -13.57
N ILE A 111 -3.23 5.89 -12.89
CA ILE A 111 -3.61 4.57 -13.43
C ILE A 111 -5.12 4.38 -13.40
N GLY A 112 -5.62 3.61 -14.36
CA GLY A 112 -7.03 3.20 -14.38
C GLY A 112 -7.32 2.02 -13.45
N GLU A 113 -8.59 1.74 -13.25
CA GLU A 113 -9.07 0.69 -12.34
C GLU A 113 -8.54 -0.70 -12.69
N LYS A 114 -8.56 -1.07 -13.99
CA LYS A 114 -8.09 -2.39 -14.43
C LYS A 114 -6.63 -2.62 -14.11
N LEU A 115 -5.78 -1.64 -14.39
CA LEU A 115 -4.36 -1.72 -14.07
C LEU A 115 -4.12 -1.75 -12.56
N ALA A 116 -4.87 -0.94 -11.80
CA ALA A 116 -4.81 -0.97 -10.34
C ALA A 116 -5.13 -2.36 -9.79
N PHE A 117 -6.14 -3.04 -10.32
CA PHE A 117 -6.51 -4.40 -9.92
C PHE A 117 -5.39 -5.39 -10.20
N GLU A 118 -4.78 -5.35 -11.38
CA GLU A 118 -3.64 -6.24 -11.70
C GLU A 118 -2.43 -5.99 -10.83
N ILE A 119 -2.12 -4.72 -10.55
CA ILE A 119 -1.02 -4.34 -9.66
C ILE A 119 -1.27 -4.89 -8.25
N VAL A 120 -2.46 -4.68 -7.70
CA VAL A 120 -2.80 -5.15 -6.35
C VAL A 120 -2.78 -6.67 -6.28
N ASP A 121 -3.40 -7.36 -7.23
CA ASP A 121 -3.43 -8.83 -7.26
C ASP A 121 -2.02 -9.41 -7.33
N THR A 122 -1.16 -8.87 -8.19
CA THR A 122 0.24 -9.29 -8.32
C THR A 122 1.00 -9.05 -7.03
N TRP A 123 0.85 -7.87 -6.43
CA TRP A 123 1.54 -7.53 -5.19
C TRP A 123 1.10 -8.40 -4.01
N LEU A 124 -0.19 -8.70 -3.89
CA LEU A 124 -0.70 -9.56 -2.82
C LEU A 124 -0.30 -11.02 -2.98
N SER A 125 -0.21 -11.51 -4.23
CA SER A 125 0.08 -12.92 -4.51
C SER A 125 1.57 -13.26 -4.61
N THR A 126 2.45 -12.27 -4.63
CA THR A 126 3.90 -12.48 -4.76
C THR A 126 4.57 -12.58 -3.39
N ALA A 127 5.27 -13.69 -3.16
CA ALA A 127 6.05 -13.90 -1.95
C ALA A 127 7.42 -13.21 -2.03
N PHE A 128 8.03 -12.94 -0.87
CA PHE A 128 9.42 -12.53 -0.78
C PHE A 128 10.33 -13.65 -1.30
N SER A 129 11.38 -13.30 -2.04
CA SER A 129 12.30 -14.26 -2.67
C SER A 129 13.11 -15.09 -1.67
N GLN A 130 13.29 -14.59 -0.46
CA GLN A 130 14.14 -15.19 0.60
C GLN A 130 15.63 -15.29 0.22
N VAL A 131 16.04 -14.62 -0.85
CA VAL A 131 17.45 -14.61 -1.28
C VAL A 131 18.27 -13.76 -0.28
N PRO A 132 19.39 -14.29 0.25
CA PRO A 132 20.17 -13.62 1.31
C PRO A 132 20.59 -12.18 0.95
N ARG A 133 20.97 -11.91 -0.30
CA ARG A 133 21.34 -10.55 -0.71
C ARG A 133 20.17 -9.56 -0.63
N HIS A 134 18.94 -10.02 -0.87
CA HIS A 134 17.75 -9.18 -0.74
C HIS A 134 17.47 -8.88 0.73
N GLN A 135 17.55 -9.90 1.59
CA GLN A 135 17.37 -9.70 3.03
C GLN A 135 18.41 -8.74 3.60
N ASN A 136 19.67 -8.90 3.25
CA ASN A 136 20.73 -7.99 3.69
C ASN A 136 20.46 -6.53 3.31
N ARG A 137 19.94 -6.29 2.11
CA ARG A 137 19.59 -4.92 1.65
C ARG A 137 18.39 -4.36 2.41
N ILE A 138 17.38 -5.19 2.69
CA ILE A 138 16.23 -4.81 3.51
C ILE A 138 16.72 -4.43 4.93
N ASP A 139 17.55 -5.25 5.53
CA ASP A 139 18.10 -4.98 6.87
C ASP A 139 18.84 -3.65 6.93
N LYS A 140 19.60 -3.31 5.89
CA LYS A 140 20.29 -2.02 5.79
C LYS A 140 19.32 -0.86 5.63
N VAL A 141 18.23 -1.02 4.86
CA VAL A 141 17.18 0.00 4.74
C VAL A 141 16.51 0.22 6.10
N MET A 142 16.16 -0.87 6.79
CA MET A 142 15.50 -0.77 8.10
C MET A 142 16.41 -0.17 9.17
N ALA A 143 17.73 -0.38 9.09
CA ALA A 143 18.70 0.22 9.99
C ALA A 143 18.82 1.75 9.88
N LEU A 144 18.26 2.35 8.80
CA LEU A 144 18.17 3.81 8.65
C LEU A 144 17.10 4.44 9.54
N GLU A 145 16.18 3.66 10.07
CA GLU A 145 15.17 4.11 11.03
C GLU A 145 15.83 4.43 12.37
N LYS A 146 15.67 5.69 12.83
CA LYS A 146 16.25 6.17 14.08
C LYS A 146 15.18 6.35 15.16
#